data_53c84b6a1a24d8b42a3e7731f1c08f51
#
_entry.id   53c84b6a1a24d8b42a3e7731f1c08f51
#
_cell.length_a   1.000
_cell.length_b   1.000
_cell.length_c   1.000
_cell.angle_alpha   90.00
_cell.angle_beta   90.00
_cell.angle_gamma   90.00
#
_symmetry.space_group_name_H-M   'P 1'
#
loop_
_entity.id
_entity.type
_entity.pdbx_description
1 polymer ?
#
loop_
_entity_poly.entity_id
_entity_poly.type
_entity_poly.pdbx_seq_one_letter_code
_entity_poly.pdbx_strand_id
1 'polypeptide(L)'
;LVVVHGLDFTAHDPDGSFVAFSDQDDVWHLDKLSSQLELMGSRGADVVSSNVMAFRCDRDGSVRDRHLIRKSGPQRRWDYIFEAAGPGSTYVFSPDAHRRLVGALARLDPTGVDVHDWYLYALARALGATWVIGEEPTLEYRQHDSNVQGANSGAGATRARMEKLRSGFYRRQFILVAQACLSVGSYDARERRALESLAANLRSTSVWSRFAFALRFARIRRQLTEGIKLAGARVLGVW
;
A
#
# COMPACT_ATOMS: atom_id res chain seq x y z
N LEU A 1 11.51 9.11 18.41
CA LEU A 1 10.33 8.66 17.68
C LEU A 1 9.35 9.82 17.57
N VAL A 2 8.89 10.09 16.35
CA VAL A 2 7.84 11.05 16.06
C VAL A 2 6.62 10.27 15.57
N VAL A 3 5.45 10.54 16.16
CA VAL A 3 4.18 9.98 15.70
C VAL A 3 3.46 11.07 14.91
N VAL A 4 3.09 10.78 13.66
CA VAL A 4 2.46 11.75 12.77
C VAL A 4 1.13 11.22 12.25
N HIS A 5 0.19 12.13 12.06
CA HIS A 5 -1.01 11.86 11.27
C HIS A 5 -0.65 11.89 9.79
N GLY A 6 -1.23 11.02 8.96
CA GLY A 6 -0.76 10.73 7.60
C GLY A 6 -0.52 11.94 6.66
N LEU A 7 -1.20 13.07 6.87
CA LEU A 7 -1.00 14.30 6.08
C LEU A 7 0.17 15.15 6.56
N ASP A 8 0.64 14.96 7.80
CA ASP A 8 1.73 15.75 8.39
C ASP A 8 3.10 15.10 8.19
N PHE A 9 3.18 14.06 7.37
CA PHE A 9 4.40 13.30 7.12
C PHE A 9 5.60 14.16 6.68
N THR A 10 5.33 15.22 5.92
CA THR A 10 6.37 16.12 5.41
C THR A 10 6.73 17.25 6.37
N ALA A 11 5.94 17.51 7.40
CA ALA A 11 6.09 18.65 8.29
C ALA A 11 7.22 18.52 9.32
N HIS A 12 7.75 17.31 9.51
CA HIS A 12 8.80 17.04 10.49
C HIS A 12 10.05 16.49 9.80
N ASP A 13 11.17 17.15 10.00
CA ASP A 13 12.49 16.55 9.81
C ASP A 13 12.96 16.04 11.18
N PRO A 14 12.78 14.76 11.47
CA PRO A 14 13.19 14.21 12.74
C PRO A 14 14.70 14.00 12.73
N ASP A 15 15.49 14.89 13.31
CA ASP A 15 16.92 14.75 13.51
C ASP A 15 17.28 13.35 14.04
N GLY A 16 17.40 12.36 13.13
CA GLY A 16 17.72 10.98 13.46
C GLY A 16 16.60 10.17 14.13
N SER A 17 15.36 10.64 14.18
CA SER A 17 14.23 9.94 14.78
C SER A 17 13.48 9.03 13.80
N PHE A 18 12.98 7.90 14.28
CA PHE A 18 12.00 7.08 13.54
C PHE A 18 10.65 7.80 13.46
N VAL A 19 9.94 7.61 12.37
CA VAL A 19 8.59 8.19 12.16
C VAL A 19 7.56 7.06 12.10
N ALA A 20 6.55 7.10 12.96
CA ALA A 20 5.43 6.17 12.95
C ALA A 20 4.13 6.91 12.64
N PHE A 21 3.29 6.30 11.82
CA PHE A 21 1.96 6.83 11.55
C PHE A 21 0.96 6.36 12.59
N SER A 22 -0.01 7.22 12.89
CA SER A 22 -1.13 6.91 13.77
C SER A 22 -2.43 7.43 13.17
N ASP A 23 -3.43 6.58 13.13
CA ASP A 23 -4.82 6.97 12.89
C ASP A 23 -5.52 7.15 14.23
N GLN A 24 -6.48 8.06 14.29
CA GLN A 24 -7.13 8.51 15.53
C GLN A 24 -8.05 7.46 16.15
N ASP A 25 -8.44 6.46 15.41
CA ASP A 25 -9.46 5.46 15.74
C ASP A 25 -8.88 4.04 15.89
N ASP A 26 -7.60 3.85 15.60
CA ASP A 26 -6.89 2.58 15.79
C ASP A 26 -6.34 2.43 17.20
N VAL A 27 -6.27 1.20 17.69
CA VAL A 27 -5.70 0.88 19.01
C VAL A 27 -4.38 0.16 18.83
N TRP A 28 -3.28 0.82 19.18
CA TRP A 28 -1.96 0.22 19.13
C TRP A 28 -1.77 -0.83 20.23
N HIS A 29 -1.13 -1.95 19.89
CA HIS A 29 -0.63 -2.87 20.90
C HIS A 29 0.50 -2.20 21.69
N LEU A 30 0.64 -2.52 22.96
CA LEU A 30 1.61 -1.88 23.86
C LEU A 30 3.06 -2.04 23.37
N ASP A 31 3.35 -3.13 22.71
CA ASP A 31 4.65 -3.50 22.18
C ASP A 31 4.84 -3.12 20.68
N LYS A 32 3.85 -2.45 20.06
CA LYS A 32 3.89 -2.12 18.62
C LYS A 32 5.23 -1.53 18.19
N LEU A 33 5.69 -0.50 18.85
CA LEU A 33 6.90 0.20 18.44
C LEU A 33 8.16 -0.61 18.72
N SER A 34 8.26 -1.25 19.87
CA SER A 34 9.41 -2.10 20.23
C SER A 34 9.54 -3.27 19.28
N SER A 35 8.45 -4.00 19.00
CA SER A 35 8.45 -5.15 18.11
C SER A 35 8.75 -4.76 16.66
N GLN A 36 8.23 -3.62 16.18
CA GLN A 36 8.52 -3.13 14.83
C GLN A 36 9.96 -2.63 14.67
N LEU A 37 10.53 -1.97 15.68
CA LEU A 37 11.95 -1.55 15.64
C LEU A 37 12.90 -2.75 15.72
N GLU A 38 12.56 -3.77 16.52
CA GLU A 38 13.30 -5.03 16.55
C GLU A 38 13.26 -5.75 15.20
N LEU A 39 12.07 -5.84 14.58
CA LEU A 39 11.90 -6.40 13.24
C LEU A 39 12.73 -5.63 12.20
N MET A 40 12.72 -4.29 12.28
CA MET A 40 13.51 -3.43 11.41
C MET A 40 15.00 -3.71 11.54
N GLY A 41 15.51 -3.76 12.77
CA GLY A 41 16.94 -4.04 13.04
C GLY A 41 17.35 -5.45 12.61
N SER A 42 16.55 -6.47 12.95
CA SER A 42 16.86 -7.88 12.64
C SER A 42 16.83 -8.20 11.14
N ARG A 43 16.07 -7.42 10.35
CA ARG A 43 15.93 -7.61 8.90
C ARG A 43 16.69 -6.59 8.06
N GLY A 44 17.37 -5.62 8.69
CA GLY A 44 18.00 -4.51 8.00
C GLY A 44 17.00 -3.72 7.14
N ALA A 45 15.79 -3.52 7.66
CA ALA A 45 14.72 -2.86 6.92
C ALA A 45 14.80 -1.34 7.08
N ASP A 46 14.49 -0.61 6.01
CA ASP A 46 14.33 0.84 6.03
C ASP A 46 12.94 1.26 6.54
N VAL A 47 11.94 0.41 6.26
CA VAL A 47 10.54 0.63 6.65
C VAL A 47 9.91 -0.69 7.05
N VAL A 48 9.08 -0.65 8.07
CA VAL A 48 8.26 -1.81 8.48
C VAL A 48 6.79 -1.46 8.51
N SER A 49 5.96 -2.45 8.25
CA SER A 49 4.52 -2.45 8.49
C SER A 49 4.11 -3.82 9.04
N SER A 50 2.83 -4.04 9.31
CA SER A 50 2.36 -5.31 9.85
C SER A 50 0.99 -5.72 9.30
N ASN A 51 0.62 -6.97 9.57
CA ASN A 51 -0.78 -7.36 9.56
C ASN A 51 -1.56 -6.57 10.62
N VAL A 52 -2.88 -6.55 10.52
CA VAL A 52 -3.74 -5.89 11.50
C VAL A 52 -4.87 -6.80 11.93
N MET A 53 -5.34 -6.64 13.15
CA MET A 53 -6.55 -7.27 13.63
C MET A 53 -7.70 -6.28 13.42
N ALA A 54 -8.51 -6.50 12.40
CA ALA A 54 -9.67 -5.65 12.13
C ALA A 54 -10.83 -5.98 13.06
N PHE A 55 -11.55 -4.94 13.50
CA PHE A 55 -12.75 -5.11 14.31
C PHE A 55 -13.81 -4.05 13.99
N ARG A 56 -15.05 -4.35 14.33
CA ARG A 56 -16.17 -3.41 14.31
C ARG A 56 -16.76 -3.28 15.70
N CYS A 57 -17.31 -2.10 16.00
CA CYS A 57 -18.10 -1.89 17.20
C CYS A 57 -19.57 -1.74 16.86
N ASP A 58 -20.42 -2.26 17.70
CA ASP A 58 -21.85 -1.92 17.73
C ASP A 58 -22.08 -0.53 18.32
N ARG A 59 -23.33 -0.09 18.29
CA ARG A 59 -23.73 1.19 18.88
C ARG A 59 -23.53 1.27 20.40
N ASP A 60 -23.51 0.12 21.06
CA ASP A 60 -23.24 -0.01 22.52
C ASP A 60 -21.75 -0.13 22.87
N GLY A 61 -20.88 -0.08 21.84
CA GLY A 61 -19.42 -0.22 21.98
C GLY A 61 -18.90 -1.66 22.04
N SER A 62 -19.76 -2.67 21.96
CA SER A 62 -19.33 -4.06 21.92
C SER A 62 -18.57 -4.38 20.63
N VAL A 63 -17.46 -5.16 20.75
CA VAL A 63 -16.61 -5.53 19.60
C VAL A 63 -17.24 -6.66 18.82
N ARG A 64 -17.36 -6.47 17.52
CA ARG A 64 -17.80 -7.49 16.55
C ARG A 64 -16.79 -7.71 15.43
N ASP A 65 -16.99 -8.81 14.70
CA ASP A 65 -16.29 -9.12 13.43
C ASP A 65 -14.76 -9.01 13.53
N ARG A 66 -14.18 -9.41 14.66
CA ARG A 66 -12.73 -9.38 14.81
C ARG A 66 -12.06 -10.44 13.96
N HIS A 67 -11.23 -10.00 13.00
CA HIS A 67 -10.54 -10.89 12.07
C HIS A 67 -9.19 -10.35 11.62
N LEU A 68 -8.27 -11.25 11.25
CA LEU A 68 -6.96 -10.90 10.75
C LEU A 68 -7.04 -10.39 9.29
N ILE A 69 -6.51 -9.21 9.04
CA ILE A 69 -6.21 -8.74 7.68
C ILE A 69 -4.74 -8.99 7.39
N ARG A 70 -4.49 -10.02 6.59
CA ARG A 70 -3.14 -10.38 6.19
C ARG A 70 -2.65 -9.50 5.05
N LYS A 71 -1.52 -8.81 5.29
CA LYS A 71 -0.77 -8.04 4.31
C LYS A 71 0.63 -8.60 4.08
N SER A 72 1.14 -9.37 5.03
CA SER A 72 2.39 -10.09 4.91
C SER A 72 2.37 -11.13 3.78
N GLY A 73 3.54 -11.49 3.32
CA GLY A 73 3.75 -12.46 2.24
C GLY A 73 4.90 -12.05 1.33
N PRO A 74 5.29 -12.93 0.40
CA PRO A 74 6.41 -12.67 -0.49
C PRO A 74 6.13 -11.48 -1.39
N GLN A 75 6.93 -10.43 -1.26
CA GLN A 75 6.84 -9.27 -2.14
C GLN A 75 7.12 -9.67 -3.59
N ARG A 76 6.38 -9.07 -4.50
CA ARG A 76 6.50 -9.30 -5.94
C ARG A 76 7.11 -8.09 -6.62
N ARG A 77 7.55 -8.28 -7.86
CA ARG A 77 8.25 -7.24 -8.61
C ARG A 77 7.48 -5.92 -8.70
N TRP A 78 6.15 -5.99 -8.86
CA TRP A 78 5.28 -4.83 -9.09
C TRP A 78 4.10 -4.76 -8.11
N ASP A 79 4.12 -5.51 -6.99
CA ASP A 79 3.01 -5.50 -6.03
C ASP A 79 2.71 -4.10 -5.51
N TYR A 80 3.74 -3.30 -5.28
CA TYR A 80 3.62 -1.93 -4.79
C TYR A 80 2.86 -0.98 -5.74
N ILE A 81 2.77 -1.31 -7.04
CA ILE A 81 1.93 -0.56 -7.99
C ILE A 81 0.44 -0.89 -7.83
N PHE A 82 0.09 -2.04 -7.24
CA PHE A 82 -1.26 -2.57 -7.24
C PHE A 82 -1.86 -2.77 -5.84
N GLU A 83 -1.08 -2.67 -4.79
CA GLU A 83 -1.55 -2.85 -3.41
C GLU A 83 -0.65 -2.14 -2.38
N ALA A 84 -1.27 -1.71 -1.25
CA ALA A 84 -0.56 -1.16 -0.11
C ALA A 84 0.09 -2.25 0.76
N ALA A 85 1.06 -1.87 1.58
CA ALA A 85 1.69 -2.76 2.57
C ALA A 85 0.84 -2.99 3.83
N GLY A 86 -0.28 -2.28 3.97
CA GLY A 86 -1.17 -2.29 5.11
C GLY A 86 -1.86 -0.94 5.27
N PRO A 87 -2.67 -0.75 6.31
CA PRO A 87 -3.08 0.59 6.75
C PRO A 87 -1.86 1.42 7.15
N GLY A 88 -1.90 2.72 6.87
CA GLY A 88 -0.80 3.63 7.18
C GLY A 88 -0.39 3.60 8.65
N SER A 89 -1.35 3.48 9.54
CA SER A 89 -1.11 3.35 10.99
C SER A 89 -0.20 2.20 11.40
N THR A 90 0.10 1.24 10.49
CA THR A 90 1.11 0.21 10.73
C THR A 90 2.53 0.63 10.36
N TYR A 91 2.74 1.75 9.68
CA TYR A 91 4.02 2.11 9.10
C TYR A 91 4.96 2.73 10.12
N VAL A 92 6.22 2.25 10.11
CA VAL A 92 7.34 2.88 10.84
C VAL A 92 8.50 3.02 9.86
N PHE A 93 9.00 4.24 9.73
CA PHE A 93 10.09 4.61 8.84
C PHE A 93 11.38 4.86 9.63
N SER A 94 12.50 4.41 9.11
CA SER A 94 13.80 4.87 9.56
C SER A 94 14.01 6.35 9.19
N PRO A 95 14.90 7.08 9.90
CA PRO A 95 15.18 8.49 9.60
C PRO A 95 15.59 8.71 8.14
N ASP A 96 16.40 7.82 7.60
CA ASP A 96 16.89 7.91 6.24
C ASP A 96 15.81 7.65 5.19
N ALA A 97 14.97 6.61 5.40
CA ALA A 97 13.83 6.34 4.54
C ALA A 97 12.84 7.50 4.53
N HIS A 98 12.56 8.09 5.70
CA HIS A 98 11.72 9.27 5.82
C HIS A 98 12.26 10.44 4.99
N ARG A 99 13.53 10.84 5.20
CA ARG A 99 14.16 11.95 4.44
C ARG A 99 14.10 11.72 2.92
N ARG A 100 14.46 10.52 2.45
CA ARG A 100 14.40 10.16 1.02
C ARG A 100 13.00 10.31 0.47
N LEU A 101 12.00 9.85 1.22
CA LEU A 101 10.60 9.89 0.79
C LEU A 101 10.05 11.32 0.76
N VAL A 102 10.33 12.14 1.79
CA VAL A 102 9.97 13.56 1.82
C VAL A 102 10.60 14.32 0.64
N GLY A 103 11.90 14.10 0.40
CA GLY A 103 12.59 14.70 -0.75
C GLY A 103 12.03 14.27 -2.11
N ALA A 104 11.46 13.07 -2.21
CA ALA A 104 10.76 12.62 -3.42
C ALA A 104 9.37 13.27 -3.55
N LEU A 105 8.61 13.33 -2.46
CA LEU A 105 7.28 13.95 -2.42
C LEU A 105 7.30 15.43 -2.80
N ALA A 106 8.33 16.17 -2.37
CA ALA A 106 8.52 17.59 -2.72
C ALA A 106 8.65 17.84 -4.24
N ARG A 107 8.94 16.80 -5.02
CA ARG A 107 9.09 16.86 -6.50
C ARG A 107 7.89 16.33 -7.27
N LEU A 108 6.87 15.86 -6.57
CA LEU A 108 5.70 15.24 -7.15
C LEU A 108 4.45 16.08 -6.90
N ASP A 109 3.51 16.03 -7.83
CA ASP A 109 2.16 16.54 -7.62
C ASP A 109 1.30 15.41 -7.06
N PRO A 110 0.79 15.50 -5.82
CA PRO A 110 -0.07 14.49 -5.22
C PRO A 110 -1.53 14.59 -5.68
N THR A 111 -1.86 15.50 -6.58
CA THR A 111 -3.22 15.66 -7.08
C THR A 111 -3.76 14.36 -7.67
N GLY A 112 -4.92 13.91 -7.19
CA GLY A 112 -5.56 12.67 -7.61
C GLY A 112 -5.09 11.42 -6.86
N VAL A 113 -4.22 11.56 -5.86
CA VAL A 113 -3.88 10.47 -4.94
C VAL A 113 -5.03 10.29 -3.94
N ASP A 114 -5.79 9.21 -4.12
CA ASP A 114 -6.94 8.91 -3.23
C ASP A 114 -6.53 8.01 -2.04
N VAL A 115 -5.38 7.34 -2.11
CA VAL A 115 -4.92 6.37 -1.09
C VAL A 115 -3.45 6.65 -0.76
N HIS A 116 -3.24 7.49 0.25
CA HIS A 116 -1.91 7.95 0.65
C HIS A 116 -0.99 6.79 1.13
N ASP A 117 -1.49 5.84 1.91
CA ASP A 117 -0.72 4.69 2.41
C ASP A 117 -0.09 3.91 1.28
N TRP A 118 -0.90 3.60 0.27
CA TRP A 118 -0.45 2.88 -0.89
C TRP A 118 0.58 3.70 -1.70
N TYR A 119 0.34 5.00 -1.86
CA TYR A 119 1.25 5.88 -2.57
C TYR A 119 2.62 5.97 -1.90
N LEU A 120 2.66 6.15 -0.57
CA LEU A 120 3.90 6.19 0.20
C LEU A 120 4.66 4.85 0.15
N TYR A 121 3.95 3.72 0.28
CA TYR A 121 4.55 2.40 0.09
C TYR A 121 5.21 2.27 -1.28
N ALA A 122 4.49 2.65 -2.33
CA ALA A 122 4.98 2.53 -3.70
C ALA A 122 6.23 3.41 -3.94
N LEU A 123 6.22 4.65 -3.47
CA LEU A 123 7.37 5.56 -3.60
C LEU A 123 8.58 5.06 -2.82
N ALA A 124 8.41 4.61 -1.59
CA ALA A 124 9.52 4.07 -0.80
C ALA A 124 10.16 2.87 -1.51
N ARG A 125 9.34 1.93 -2.04
CA ARG A 125 9.83 0.79 -2.84
C ARG A 125 10.53 1.24 -4.13
N ALA A 126 10.03 2.25 -4.81
CA ALA A 126 10.64 2.83 -6.01
C ALA A 126 12.00 3.49 -5.72
N LEU A 127 12.14 4.10 -4.54
CA LEU A 127 13.40 4.68 -4.06
C LEU A 127 14.41 3.63 -3.56
N GLY A 128 14.08 2.33 -3.66
CA GLY A 128 14.95 1.23 -3.26
C GLY A 128 14.92 0.92 -1.76
N ALA A 129 13.93 1.43 -1.02
CA ALA A 129 13.80 1.11 0.40
C ALA A 129 13.47 -0.37 0.63
N THR A 130 14.19 -0.99 1.56
CA THR A 130 13.90 -2.34 2.06
C THR A 130 12.68 -2.26 2.97
N TRP A 131 11.54 -2.74 2.48
CA TRP A 131 10.29 -2.77 3.23
C TRP A 131 9.99 -4.18 3.74
N VAL A 132 9.75 -4.32 5.04
CA VAL A 132 9.33 -5.59 5.64
C VAL A 132 7.90 -5.48 6.17
N ILE A 133 7.06 -6.46 5.86
CA ILE A 133 5.69 -6.56 6.36
C ILE A 133 5.66 -7.68 7.41
N GLY A 134 5.57 -7.32 8.67
CA GLY A 134 5.51 -8.25 9.79
C GLY A 134 4.25 -9.13 9.75
N GLU A 135 4.39 -10.37 10.20
CA GLU A 135 3.28 -11.32 10.22
C GLU A 135 2.35 -11.10 11.42
N GLU A 136 2.93 -10.67 12.55
CA GLU A 136 2.17 -10.39 13.75
C GLU A 136 1.44 -9.04 13.65
N PRO A 137 0.14 -8.97 13.98
CA PRO A 137 -0.57 -7.71 14.09
C PRO A 137 0.02 -6.82 15.18
N THR A 138 0.15 -5.53 14.91
CA THR A 138 0.67 -4.56 15.89
C THR A 138 -0.38 -3.57 16.36
N LEU A 139 -1.59 -3.67 15.81
CA LEU A 139 -2.72 -2.83 16.21
C LEU A 139 -4.07 -3.49 15.92
N GLU A 140 -5.08 -3.02 16.63
CA GLU A 140 -6.49 -3.27 16.33
C GLU A 140 -6.99 -2.16 15.39
N TYR A 141 -7.37 -2.56 14.18
CA TYR A 141 -7.82 -1.66 13.11
C TYR A 141 -9.33 -1.51 13.15
N ARG A 142 -9.80 -0.33 13.49
CA ARG A 142 -11.23 -0.04 13.56
C ARG A 142 -11.83 0.10 12.16
N GLN A 143 -12.91 -0.64 11.91
CA GLN A 143 -13.66 -0.56 10.67
C GLN A 143 -14.99 0.16 10.88
N HIS A 144 -15.23 1.19 10.10
CA HIS A 144 -16.51 1.89 9.99
C HIS A 144 -16.85 2.15 8.51
N ASP A 145 -18.10 2.55 8.24
CA ASP A 145 -18.60 2.66 6.87
C ASP A 145 -17.90 3.75 6.04
N SER A 146 -17.23 4.70 6.69
CA SER A 146 -16.47 5.79 6.06
C SER A 146 -15.01 5.43 5.74
N ASN A 147 -14.53 4.24 6.07
CA ASN A 147 -13.16 3.86 5.72
C ASN A 147 -12.98 3.80 4.20
N VAL A 148 -12.00 4.55 3.67
CA VAL A 148 -11.73 4.66 2.22
C VAL A 148 -11.43 3.30 1.58
N GLN A 149 -10.81 2.40 2.35
CA GLN A 149 -10.59 1.00 2.00
C GLN A 149 -11.03 0.09 3.15
N GLY A 150 -12.34 0.02 3.38
CA GLY A 150 -12.87 -0.94 4.34
C GLY A 150 -12.51 -2.37 3.93
N ALA A 151 -11.90 -3.13 4.85
CA ALA A 151 -11.74 -4.59 4.70
C ALA A 151 -13.10 -5.27 4.94
N ASN A 152 -14.15 -4.73 4.34
CA ASN A 152 -15.49 -5.29 4.43
C ASN A 152 -15.47 -6.69 3.82
N SER A 153 -15.70 -7.69 4.64
CA SER A 153 -16.05 -9.05 4.21
C SER A 153 -17.53 -9.06 3.81
N GLY A 154 -17.87 -9.87 2.81
CA GLY A 154 -19.25 -10.09 2.38
C GLY A 154 -19.60 -9.53 1.00
N ALA A 155 -20.83 -9.81 0.56
CA ALA A 155 -21.33 -9.46 -0.78
C ALA A 155 -21.29 -7.94 -1.06
N GLY A 156 -21.58 -7.11 -0.08
CA GLY A 156 -21.54 -5.64 -0.20
C GLY A 156 -20.15 -5.10 -0.52
N ALA A 157 -19.14 -5.61 0.15
CA ALA A 157 -17.74 -5.22 -0.09
C ALA A 157 -17.25 -5.66 -1.47
N THR A 158 -17.64 -6.85 -1.91
CA THR A 158 -17.34 -7.35 -3.25
C THR A 158 -17.98 -6.47 -4.31
N ARG A 159 -19.24 -6.07 -4.11
CA ARG A 159 -19.96 -5.15 -5.00
C ARG A 159 -19.27 -3.79 -5.09
N ALA A 160 -18.93 -3.18 -3.96
CA ALA A 160 -18.24 -1.87 -3.91
C ALA A 160 -16.86 -1.93 -4.59
N ARG A 161 -16.09 -3.01 -4.40
CA ARG A 161 -14.81 -3.21 -5.11
C ARG A 161 -15.02 -3.36 -6.61
N MET A 162 -16.04 -4.09 -7.02
CA MET A 162 -16.37 -4.26 -8.44
C MET A 162 -16.80 -2.94 -9.07
N GLU A 163 -17.53 -2.11 -8.37
CA GLU A 163 -17.92 -0.79 -8.82
C GLU A 163 -16.70 0.14 -8.99
N LYS A 164 -15.80 0.17 -8.00
CA LYS A 164 -14.51 0.88 -8.11
C LYS A 164 -13.63 0.37 -9.27
N LEU A 165 -13.67 -0.94 -9.57
CA LEU A 165 -13.00 -1.47 -10.76
C LEU A 165 -13.65 -0.95 -12.04
N ARG A 166 -14.98 -1.05 -12.17
CA ARG A 166 -15.73 -0.63 -13.37
C ARG A 166 -15.70 0.88 -13.60
N SER A 167 -15.70 1.68 -12.56
CA SER A 167 -15.55 3.16 -12.66
C SER A 167 -14.15 3.61 -13.12
N GLY A 168 -13.20 2.68 -13.25
CA GLY A 168 -11.82 2.96 -13.58
C GLY A 168 -11.01 3.61 -12.43
N PHE A 169 -11.57 3.67 -11.21
CA PHE A 169 -10.89 4.22 -10.04
C PHE A 169 -9.51 3.57 -9.85
N TYR A 170 -9.46 2.25 -9.71
CA TYR A 170 -8.17 1.55 -9.53
C TYR A 170 -7.22 1.73 -10.71
N ARG A 171 -7.73 1.74 -11.93
CA ARG A 171 -6.90 1.97 -13.11
C ARG A 171 -6.21 3.33 -13.08
N ARG A 172 -6.94 4.39 -12.70
CA ARG A 172 -6.36 5.73 -12.54
C ARG A 172 -5.29 5.74 -11.46
N GLN A 173 -5.55 5.13 -10.29
CA GLN A 173 -4.58 5.03 -9.22
C GLN A 173 -3.33 4.23 -9.64
N PHE A 174 -3.47 3.09 -10.32
CA PHE A 174 -2.33 2.31 -10.83
C PHE A 174 -1.45 3.12 -11.79
N ILE A 175 -2.06 3.88 -12.69
CA ILE A 175 -1.34 4.74 -13.64
C ILE A 175 -0.60 5.84 -12.89
N LEU A 176 -1.27 6.53 -11.97
CA LEU A 176 -0.70 7.61 -11.18
C LEU A 176 0.50 7.11 -10.36
N VAL A 177 0.33 6.02 -9.62
CA VAL A 177 1.39 5.40 -8.83
C VAL A 177 2.57 4.99 -9.70
N ALA A 178 2.31 4.32 -10.84
CA ALA A 178 3.39 3.91 -11.74
C ALA A 178 4.17 5.11 -12.32
N GLN A 179 3.48 6.21 -12.63
CA GLN A 179 4.12 7.44 -13.14
C GLN A 179 4.96 8.11 -12.06
N ALA A 180 4.44 8.25 -10.85
CA ALA A 180 5.19 8.80 -9.73
C ALA A 180 6.44 7.97 -9.42
N CYS A 181 6.31 6.64 -9.41
CA CYS A 181 7.45 5.73 -9.24
C CYS A 181 8.50 5.91 -10.36
N LEU A 182 8.09 6.06 -11.62
CA LEU A 182 9.01 6.32 -12.73
C LEU A 182 9.74 7.66 -12.60
N SER A 183 9.08 8.67 -12.01
CA SER A 183 9.66 10.00 -11.86
C SER A 183 10.75 10.07 -10.80
N VAL A 184 10.62 9.33 -9.70
CA VAL A 184 11.54 9.42 -8.56
C VAL A 184 12.37 8.17 -8.31
N GLY A 185 12.00 7.04 -8.92
CA GLY A 185 12.58 5.74 -8.61
C GLY A 185 14.01 5.56 -9.09
N SER A 186 14.77 4.83 -8.30
CA SER A 186 16.16 4.42 -8.56
C SER A 186 16.17 3.09 -9.30
N TYR A 187 15.83 3.11 -10.59
CA TYR A 187 15.78 1.91 -11.43
C TYR A 187 16.99 1.81 -12.37
N ASP A 188 17.49 0.62 -12.58
CA ASP A 188 18.36 0.36 -13.73
C ASP A 188 17.58 0.51 -15.06
N ALA A 189 18.31 0.55 -16.18
CA ALA A 189 17.70 0.74 -17.50
C ALA A 189 16.72 -0.38 -17.90
N ARG A 190 16.92 -1.61 -17.42
CA ARG A 190 16.04 -2.76 -17.69
C ARG A 190 14.75 -2.67 -16.87
N GLU A 191 14.87 -2.33 -15.59
CA GLU A 191 13.72 -2.18 -14.71
C GLU A 191 12.87 -0.98 -15.12
N ARG A 192 13.49 0.15 -15.44
CA ARG A 192 12.81 1.33 -15.95
C ARG A 192 11.97 1.02 -17.19
N ARG A 193 12.57 0.39 -18.23
CA ARG A 193 11.85 -0.03 -19.43
C ARG A 193 10.70 -0.99 -19.12
N ALA A 194 10.87 -1.90 -18.17
CA ALA A 194 9.83 -2.84 -17.79
C ALA A 194 8.64 -2.14 -17.09
N LEU A 195 8.90 -1.13 -16.24
CA LEU A 195 7.86 -0.33 -15.59
C LEU A 195 7.18 0.62 -16.59
N GLU A 196 7.91 1.22 -17.51
CA GLU A 196 7.36 2.02 -18.64
C GLU A 196 6.41 1.18 -19.49
N SER A 197 6.82 -0.06 -19.83
CA SER A 197 5.96 -1.01 -20.53
C SER A 197 4.70 -1.37 -19.75
N LEU A 198 4.80 -1.55 -18.44
CA LEU A 198 3.65 -1.78 -17.57
C LEU A 198 2.72 -0.56 -17.56
N ALA A 199 3.26 0.65 -17.38
CA ALA A 199 2.49 1.90 -17.38
C ALA A 199 1.79 2.14 -18.73
N ALA A 200 2.46 1.84 -19.86
CA ALA A 200 1.87 1.90 -21.19
C ALA A 200 0.70 0.91 -21.35
N ASN A 201 0.87 -0.33 -20.86
CA ASN A 201 -0.20 -1.33 -20.85
C ASN A 201 -1.42 -0.89 -20.01
N LEU A 202 -1.19 -0.23 -18.87
CA LEU A 202 -2.27 0.29 -18.01
C LEU A 202 -3.08 1.39 -18.72
N ARG A 203 -2.43 2.24 -19.51
CA ARG A 203 -3.09 3.31 -20.28
C ARG A 203 -3.84 2.80 -21.50
N SER A 204 -3.36 1.73 -22.13
CA SER A 204 -3.94 1.19 -23.34
C SER A 204 -5.28 0.48 -23.09
N THR A 205 -6.23 0.67 -24.01
CA THR A 205 -7.52 -0.07 -24.03
C THR A 205 -7.51 -1.24 -25.00
N SER A 206 -6.42 -1.42 -25.76
CA SER A 206 -6.27 -2.50 -26.73
C SER A 206 -6.41 -3.88 -26.08
N VAL A 207 -7.05 -4.80 -26.78
CA VAL A 207 -7.19 -6.20 -26.36
C VAL A 207 -5.82 -6.85 -26.16
N TRP A 208 -4.86 -6.57 -27.03
CA TRP A 208 -3.50 -7.08 -26.93
C TRP A 208 -2.79 -6.60 -25.65
N SER A 209 -3.02 -5.34 -25.25
CA SER A 209 -2.46 -4.82 -23.99
C SER A 209 -3.07 -5.49 -22.76
N ARG A 210 -4.34 -5.89 -22.83
CA ARG A 210 -5.01 -6.64 -21.74
C ARG A 210 -4.36 -8.01 -21.55
N PHE A 211 -4.11 -8.74 -22.63
CA PHE A 211 -3.41 -10.02 -22.57
C PHE A 211 -1.96 -9.85 -22.12
N ALA A 212 -1.22 -8.86 -22.63
CA ALA A 212 0.13 -8.57 -22.20
C ALA A 212 0.22 -8.22 -20.70
N PHE A 213 -0.80 -7.54 -20.16
CA PHE A 213 -0.93 -7.31 -18.73
C PHE A 213 -1.17 -8.61 -17.97
N ALA A 214 -2.08 -9.47 -18.48
CA ALA A 214 -2.44 -10.72 -17.83
C ALA A 214 -1.25 -11.66 -17.64
N LEU A 215 -0.28 -11.66 -18.54
CA LEU A 215 0.95 -12.45 -18.42
C LEU A 215 1.81 -12.05 -17.19
N ARG A 216 1.49 -10.91 -16.55
CA ARG A 216 2.20 -10.43 -15.36
C ARG A 216 1.53 -10.81 -14.04
N PHE A 217 0.46 -11.62 -14.05
CA PHE A 217 -0.36 -11.97 -12.88
C PHE A 217 0.43 -12.36 -11.64
N ALA A 218 1.52 -13.12 -11.82
CA ALA A 218 2.38 -13.58 -10.71
C ALA A 218 3.32 -12.49 -10.15
N ARG A 219 3.34 -11.30 -10.76
CA ARG A 219 4.28 -10.22 -10.41
C ARG A 219 3.60 -8.97 -9.85
N ILE A 220 2.26 -8.94 -9.85
CA ILE A 220 1.46 -7.73 -9.57
C ILE A 220 0.76 -7.73 -8.22
N ARG A 221 0.69 -8.88 -7.54
CA ARG A 221 0.07 -9.00 -6.20
C ARG A 221 0.86 -10.00 -5.36
N ARG A 222 0.96 -9.78 -4.05
CA ARG A 222 1.62 -10.70 -3.12
C ARG A 222 0.92 -12.06 -3.11
N GLN A 223 -0.42 -12.06 -3.08
CA GLN A 223 -1.21 -13.27 -3.21
C GLN A 223 -1.48 -13.59 -4.69
N LEU A 224 -1.07 -14.79 -5.11
CA LEU A 224 -1.19 -15.22 -6.50
C LEU A 224 -2.65 -15.23 -7.00
N THR A 225 -3.57 -15.69 -6.14
CA THR A 225 -5.01 -15.72 -6.44
C THR A 225 -5.57 -14.34 -6.73
N GLU A 226 -5.14 -13.31 -5.99
CA GLU A 226 -5.54 -11.93 -6.23
C GLU A 226 -4.92 -11.37 -7.53
N GLY A 227 -3.69 -11.77 -7.85
CA GLY A 227 -3.06 -11.46 -9.13
C GLY A 227 -3.83 -12.05 -10.32
N ILE A 228 -4.26 -13.32 -10.23
CA ILE A 228 -5.07 -13.99 -11.25
C ILE A 228 -6.43 -13.28 -11.41
N LYS A 229 -7.12 -12.96 -10.31
CA LYS A 229 -8.41 -12.24 -10.35
C LYS A 229 -8.26 -10.87 -11.03
N LEU A 230 -7.24 -10.09 -10.66
CA LEU A 230 -7.00 -8.77 -11.23
C LEU A 230 -6.68 -8.86 -12.73
N ALA A 231 -5.84 -9.80 -13.12
CA ALA A 231 -5.48 -10.05 -14.51
C ALA A 231 -6.69 -10.52 -15.34
N GLY A 232 -7.48 -11.45 -14.82
CA GLY A 232 -8.71 -11.92 -15.45
C GLY A 232 -9.74 -10.81 -15.65
N ALA A 233 -9.96 -9.97 -14.63
CA ALA A 233 -10.84 -8.81 -14.73
C ALA A 233 -10.38 -7.84 -15.84
N ARG A 234 -9.07 -7.67 -16.03
CA ARG A 234 -8.51 -6.85 -17.12
C ARG A 234 -8.78 -7.46 -18.50
N VAL A 235 -8.56 -8.78 -18.66
CA VAL A 235 -8.84 -9.48 -19.94
C VAL A 235 -10.31 -9.36 -20.30
N LEU A 236 -11.20 -9.54 -19.33
CA LEU A 236 -12.65 -9.40 -19.51
C LEU A 236 -13.12 -7.95 -19.75
N GLY A 237 -12.22 -6.99 -19.71
CA GLY A 237 -12.55 -5.59 -19.96
C GLY A 237 -13.35 -4.92 -18.83
N VAL A 238 -13.26 -5.45 -17.62
CA VAL A 238 -13.93 -4.87 -16.43
C VAL A 238 -13.31 -3.51 -16.07
N TRP A 239 -12.00 -3.31 -16.38
CA TRP A 239 -11.27 -2.09 -16.08
C TRP A 239 -10.15 -1.81 -17.09
#